data_6fa27000c62b94d5b8f4c6bc352591ce
#
_entry.id   6fa27000c62b94d5b8f4c6bc352591ce
#
_cell.length_a   1.000
_cell.length_b   1.000
_cell.length_c   1.000
_cell.angle_alpha   90.00
_cell.angle_beta   90.00
_cell.angle_gamma   90.00
#
_symmetry.space_group_name_H-M   'P 1'
#
loop_
_entity.id
_entity.type
_entity.pdbx_description
1 polymer ?
#
loop_
_entity_poly.entity_id
_entity_poly.type
_entity_poly.pdbx_seq_one_letter_code
_entity_poly.pdbx_strand_id
1 'polypeptide(L)'
;MEELRQLTYKDEETFNVYIQEWYDNNEKVVPGNTNLKEYQSFKDMVDYLNQERPSKDWVPTTTLFYFVDGNIVGAVDIRHELNHQLRNIGGHIGYGVARSYRGKGYASTLLGQALDYLKIRNVETILMTTNPFNYASQNVIKKYGGYEIEPYIKKNGKVVNRYQILNK
;
A
#
# COMPACT_ATOMS: atom_id res chain seq x y z
N MET A 1 -18.82 -9.83 -5.01
CA MET A 1 -18.76 -8.35 -5.05
C MET A 1 -17.41 -7.86 -4.55
N GLU A 2 -16.85 -6.90 -5.21
CA GLU A 2 -15.55 -6.33 -4.86
C GLU A 2 -15.70 -4.88 -4.44
N GLU A 3 -15.01 -4.48 -3.38
CA GLU A 3 -15.14 -3.14 -2.83
C GLU A 3 -13.80 -2.68 -2.23
N LEU A 4 -13.37 -1.49 -2.59
CA LEU A 4 -12.19 -0.86 -1.99
C LEU A 4 -12.67 0.31 -1.13
N ARG A 5 -12.44 0.23 0.18
CA ARG A 5 -12.93 1.23 1.13
C ARG A 5 -12.10 1.28 2.41
N GLN A 6 -12.37 2.29 3.21
CA GLN A 6 -11.81 2.39 4.56
C GLN A 6 -12.43 1.35 5.49
N LEU A 7 -11.69 0.98 6.53
CA LEU A 7 -12.22 0.14 7.61
C LEU A 7 -13.23 0.92 8.45
N THR A 8 -14.20 0.17 9.00
CA THR A 8 -15.09 0.66 10.04
C THR A 8 -14.91 -0.20 11.29
N TYR A 9 -15.47 0.25 12.43
CA TYR A 9 -15.41 -0.55 13.67
C TYR A 9 -16.09 -1.91 13.53
N LYS A 10 -17.03 -2.04 12.59
CA LYS A 10 -17.74 -3.29 12.35
C LYS A 10 -16.90 -4.35 11.64
N ASP A 11 -15.76 -3.97 11.12
CA ASP A 11 -14.90 -4.87 10.33
C ASP A 11 -13.90 -5.66 11.18
N GLU A 12 -13.99 -5.59 12.49
CA GLU A 12 -12.97 -6.17 13.38
C GLU A 12 -12.76 -7.67 13.15
N GLU A 13 -13.83 -8.46 13.11
CA GLU A 13 -13.70 -9.90 12.91
C GLU A 13 -13.07 -10.23 11.55
N THR A 14 -13.55 -9.58 10.51
CA THR A 14 -13.04 -9.77 9.14
C THR A 14 -11.56 -9.35 9.05
N PHE A 15 -11.21 -8.25 9.70
CA PHE A 15 -9.82 -7.80 9.74
C PHE A 15 -8.93 -8.77 10.52
N ASN A 16 -9.40 -9.30 11.64
CA ASN A 16 -8.62 -10.25 12.43
C ASN A 16 -8.26 -11.50 11.63
N VAL A 17 -9.19 -12.02 10.83
CA VAL A 17 -8.90 -13.14 9.93
C VAL A 17 -7.82 -12.79 8.92
N TYR A 18 -7.95 -11.62 8.30
CA TYR A 18 -6.99 -11.12 7.31
C TYR A 18 -5.58 -10.96 7.90
N ILE A 19 -5.46 -10.26 9.02
CA ILE A 19 -4.15 -9.96 9.58
C ILE A 19 -3.48 -11.19 10.17
N GLN A 20 -4.28 -12.13 10.71
CA GLN A 20 -3.76 -13.38 11.27
C GLN A 20 -3.03 -14.21 10.22
N GLU A 21 -3.48 -14.20 8.99
CA GLU A 21 -2.79 -14.89 7.90
C GLU A 21 -1.37 -14.36 7.71
N TRP A 22 -1.17 -13.04 7.78
CA TRP A 22 0.16 -12.44 7.71
C TRP A 22 1.06 -12.96 8.84
N TYR A 23 0.52 -13.00 10.05
CA TYR A 23 1.27 -13.45 11.23
C TYR A 23 1.59 -14.94 11.16
N ASP A 24 0.63 -15.76 10.76
CA ASP A 24 0.80 -17.21 10.66
C ASP A 24 1.88 -17.59 9.63
N ASN A 25 2.05 -16.80 8.61
CA ASN A 25 3.06 -17.02 7.57
C ASN A 25 4.40 -16.34 7.89
N ASN A 26 4.53 -15.70 9.05
CA ASN A 26 5.73 -14.96 9.46
C ASN A 26 6.15 -13.92 8.43
N GLU A 27 5.19 -13.31 7.76
CA GLU A 27 5.45 -12.28 6.77
C GLU A 27 5.32 -10.89 7.39
N LYS A 28 6.18 -9.98 6.93
CA LYS A 28 6.04 -8.57 7.29
C LYS A 28 4.76 -8.03 6.67
N VAL A 29 3.91 -7.41 7.49
CA VAL A 29 2.65 -6.82 7.03
C VAL A 29 2.93 -5.65 6.08
N VAL A 30 2.30 -5.66 4.93
CA VAL A 30 2.41 -4.59 3.92
C VAL A 30 1.00 -4.17 3.50
N PRO A 31 0.64 -2.89 3.56
CA PRO A 31 1.44 -1.75 4.06
C PRO A 31 1.66 -1.83 5.58
N GLY A 32 2.79 -1.30 6.04
CA GLY A 32 3.18 -1.40 7.45
C GLY A 32 2.20 -0.74 8.42
N ASN A 33 1.49 0.31 8.00
CA ASN A 33 0.51 1.00 8.84
C ASN A 33 -0.77 0.18 9.07
N THR A 34 -0.93 -0.97 8.41
CA THR A 34 -2.05 -1.88 8.63
C THR A 34 -1.71 -3.00 9.61
N ASN A 35 -0.52 -2.98 10.20
CA ASN A 35 -0.11 -3.97 11.19
C ASN A 35 -0.76 -3.66 12.54
N LEU A 36 -1.74 -4.47 12.94
CA LEU A 36 -2.49 -4.26 14.18
C LEU A 36 -1.58 -4.19 15.42
N LYS A 37 -0.47 -4.90 15.42
CA LYS A 37 0.48 -4.92 16.55
C LYS A 37 1.14 -3.56 16.82
N GLU A 38 1.09 -2.64 15.86
CA GLU A 38 1.61 -1.28 16.04
C GLU A 38 0.63 -0.35 16.75
N TYR A 39 -0.55 -0.84 17.10
CA TYR A 39 -1.63 -0.07 17.74
C TYR A 39 -2.06 -0.72 19.05
N GLN A 40 -2.67 0.08 19.94
CA GLN A 40 -3.18 -0.44 21.21
C GLN A 40 -4.44 -1.28 21.04
N SER A 41 -5.25 -0.97 20.00
CA SER A 41 -6.49 -1.69 19.73
C SER A 41 -6.88 -1.56 18.26
N PHE A 42 -7.81 -2.38 17.82
CA PHE A 42 -8.40 -2.26 16.49
C PHE A 42 -9.06 -0.89 16.29
N LYS A 43 -9.79 -0.41 17.31
CA LYS A 43 -10.44 0.90 17.26
C LYS A 43 -9.41 2.02 17.02
N ASP A 44 -8.28 1.99 17.77
CA ASP A 44 -7.23 2.99 17.60
C ASP A 44 -6.63 2.94 16.21
N MET A 45 -6.45 1.75 15.65
CA MET A 45 -5.97 1.61 14.28
C MET A 45 -6.94 2.23 13.27
N VAL A 46 -8.23 1.92 13.41
CA VAL A 46 -9.26 2.48 12.49
C VAL A 46 -9.28 3.99 12.57
N ASP A 47 -9.26 4.55 13.78
CA ASP A 47 -9.24 5.99 13.97
C ASP A 47 -8.01 6.64 13.33
N TYR A 48 -6.84 6.01 13.50
CA TYR A 48 -5.60 6.51 12.91
C TYR A 48 -5.63 6.44 11.38
N LEU A 49 -6.01 5.29 10.82
CA LEU A 49 -6.00 5.07 9.37
C LEU A 49 -7.01 5.93 8.63
N ASN A 50 -8.11 6.30 9.28
CA ASN A 50 -9.16 7.10 8.66
C ASN A 50 -8.92 8.61 8.74
N GLN A 51 -7.83 9.03 9.36
CA GLN A 51 -7.38 10.42 9.32
C GLN A 51 -6.52 10.64 8.09
N GLU A 52 -6.87 11.62 7.28
CA GLU A 52 -6.08 11.95 6.09
C GLU A 52 -4.66 12.38 6.46
N ARG A 53 -4.53 13.16 7.53
CA ARG A 53 -3.21 13.58 8.05
C ARG A 53 -3.11 13.24 9.53
N PRO A 54 -2.66 12.02 9.85
CA PRO A 54 -2.62 11.56 11.24
C PRO A 54 -1.53 12.24 12.08
N SER A 55 -0.56 12.91 11.44
CA SER A 55 0.53 13.62 12.11
C SER A 55 0.88 14.88 11.33
N LYS A 56 1.32 15.92 12.03
CA LYS A 56 1.80 17.17 11.40
C LYS A 56 3.06 16.92 10.55
N ASP A 57 3.82 15.90 10.91
CA ASP A 57 5.11 15.61 10.28
C ASP A 57 4.99 14.59 9.15
N TRP A 58 3.78 14.20 8.81
CA TRP A 58 3.55 13.23 7.75
C TRP A 58 2.71 13.85 6.62
N VAL A 59 2.78 13.23 5.46
CA VAL A 59 2.02 13.66 4.29
C VAL A 59 0.57 13.17 4.39
N PRO A 60 -0.39 13.85 3.71
CA PRO A 60 -1.74 13.32 3.62
C PRO A 60 -1.74 11.92 3.03
N THR A 61 -2.46 11.01 3.67
CA THR A 61 -2.44 9.60 3.33
C THR A 61 -3.85 9.02 3.42
N THR A 62 -4.18 8.15 2.48
CA THR A 62 -5.44 7.40 2.48
C THR A 62 -5.12 5.91 2.45
N THR A 63 -5.68 5.16 3.39
CA THR A 63 -5.49 3.71 3.48
C THR A 63 -6.81 3.02 3.22
N LEU A 64 -6.84 2.17 2.20
CA LEU A 64 -8.04 1.46 1.78
C LEU A 64 -7.82 -0.04 1.82
N PHE A 65 -8.87 -0.77 2.14
CA PHE A 65 -8.86 -2.23 2.19
C PHE A 65 -9.74 -2.78 1.08
N TYR A 66 -9.26 -3.86 0.47
CA TYR A 66 -9.96 -4.49 -0.64
C TYR A 66 -10.75 -5.68 -0.14
N PHE A 67 -12.06 -5.59 -0.28
CA PHE A 67 -13.01 -6.61 0.14
C PHE A 67 -13.48 -7.37 -1.09
N VAL A 68 -13.40 -8.70 -1.01
CA VAL A 68 -13.93 -9.59 -2.05
C VAL A 68 -14.87 -10.57 -1.36
N ASP A 69 -16.14 -10.51 -1.73
CA ASP A 69 -17.20 -11.33 -1.13
C ASP A 69 -17.20 -11.29 0.40
N GLY A 70 -16.98 -10.09 0.95
CA GLY A 70 -16.99 -9.85 2.39
C GLY A 70 -15.68 -10.14 3.11
N ASN A 71 -14.67 -10.67 2.42
CA ASN A 71 -13.36 -10.96 3.01
C ASN A 71 -12.34 -9.91 2.59
N ILE A 72 -11.46 -9.52 3.49
CA ILE A 72 -10.35 -8.63 3.15
C ILE A 72 -9.25 -9.46 2.51
N VAL A 73 -8.81 -9.06 1.33
CA VAL A 73 -7.75 -9.75 0.58
C VAL A 73 -6.45 -8.96 0.53
N GLY A 74 -6.51 -7.65 0.71
CA GLY A 74 -5.34 -6.80 0.65
C GLY A 74 -5.65 -5.38 1.07
N ALA A 75 -4.61 -4.54 1.03
CA ALA A 75 -4.74 -3.13 1.39
C ALA A 75 -3.78 -2.28 0.58
N VAL A 76 -4.09 -1.01 0.44
CA VAL A 76 -3.25 -0.03 -0.24
C VAL A 76 -3.16 1.24 0.60
N ASP A 77 -1.95 1.78 0.67
CA ASP A 77 -1.63 3.02 1.32
C ASP A 77 -1.28 4.04 0.24
N ILE A 78 -2.04 5.13 0.17
CA ILE A 78 -1.93 6.12 -0.90
C ILE A 78 -1.49 7.43 -0.29
N ARG A 79 -0.27 7.87 -0.60
CA ARG A 79 0.29 9.14 -0.13
C ARG A 79 0.04 10.20 -1.20
N HIS A 80 -0.64 11.26 -0.80
CA HIS A 80 -1.10 12.29 -1.75
C HIS A 80 0.03 13.16 -2.27
N GLU A 81 1.13 13.23 -1.53
CA GLU A 81 2.33 13.98 -1.87
C GLU A 81 3.55 13.26 -1.30
N LEU A 82 4.74 13.68 -1.70
CA LEU A 82 5.99 13.09 -1.23
C LEU A 82 6.72 14.04 -0.31
N ASN A 83 7.40 13.47 0.69
CA ASN A 83 8.45 14.15 1.44
C ASN A 83 9.81 13.56 1.06
N HIS A 84 10.89 14.04 1.67
CA HIS A 84 12.24 13.56 1.36
C HIS A 84 12.38 12.04 1.54
N GLN A 85 11.85 11.52 2.66
CA GLN A 85 11.93 10.09 2.96
C GLN A 85 11.21 9.26 1.90
N LEU A 86 10.00 9.65 1.52
CA LEU A 86 9.18 8.91 0.56
C LEU A 86 9.74 8.95 -0.86
N ARG A 87 10.49 10.01 -1.22
CA ARG A 87 11.16 10.08 -2.52
C ARG A 87 12.24 9.02 -2.66
N ASN A 88 12.83 8.60 -1.56
CA ASN A 88 13.87 7.59 -1.55
C ASN A 88 13.29 6.20 -1.32
N ILE A 89 12.36 6.04 -0.37
CA ILE A 89 11.77 4.76 0.01
C ILE A 89 10.28 4.97 0.26
N GLY A 90 9.44 4.19 -0.40
CA GLY A 90 8.01 4.17 -0.21
C GLY A 90 7.22 4.75 -1.37
N GLY A 91 7.60 5.91 -1.88
CA GLY A 91 6.87 6.57 -2.97
C GLY A 91 5.43 6.92 -2.60
N HIS A 92 4.57 7.05 -3.62
CA HIS A 92 3.16 7.42 -3.46
C HIS A 92 2.28 6.25 -3.01
N ILE A 93 2.61 5.02 -3.38
CA ILE A 93 1.70 3.89 -3.20
C ILE A 93 2.45 2.70 -2.62
N GLY A 94 1.92 2.17 -1.51
CA GLY A 94 2.34 0.90 -0.96
C GLY A 94 1.13 -0.03 -0.90
N TYR A 95 1.28 -1.29 -1.32
CA TYR A 95 0.17 -2.23 -1.29
C TYR A 95 0.65 -3.63 -0.94
N GLY A 96 -0.26 -4.44 -0.44
CA GLY A 96 0.01 -5.83 -0.14
C GLY A 96 -1.25 -6.67 -0.27
N VAL A 97 -1.07 -7.93 -0.64
CA VAL A 97 -2.15 -8.92 -0.76
C VAL A 97 -1.80 -10.09 0.15
N ALA A 98 -2.78 -10.57 0.93
CA ALA A 98 -2.59 -11.71 1.80
C ALA A 98 -2.25 -12.95 0.97
N ARG A 99 -1.40 -13.81 1.52
CA ARG A 99 -0.76 -14.91 0.78
C ARG A 99 -1.75 -15.81 0.02
N SER A 100 -2.84 -16.20 0.66
CA SER A 100 -3.82 -17.10 0.05
C SER A 100 -4.57 -16.48 -1.15
N TYR A 101 -4.51 -15.17 -1.29
CA TYR A 101 -5.18 -14.43 -2.36
C TYR A 101 -4.24 -13.98 -3.48
N ARG A 102 -2.96 -14.34 -3.41
CA ARG A 102 -1.96 -13.96 -4.45
C ARG A 102 -2.15 -14.77 -5.72
N GLY A 103 -1.65 -14.23 -6.83
CA GLY A 103 -1.76 -14.88 -8.13
C GLY A 103 -3.13 -14.76 -8.80
N LYS A 104 -4.00 -13.88 -8.30
CA LYS A 104 -5.37 -13.69 -8.80
C LYS A 104 -5.60 -12.29 -9.38
N GLY A 105 -4.56 -11.48 -9.50
CA GLY A 105 -4.66 -10.14 -10.06
C GLY A 105 -5.06 -9.03 -9.08
N TYR A 106 -5.20 -9.32 -7.79
CA TYR A 106 -5.65 -8.31 -6.82
C TYR A 106 -4.63 -7.19 -6.63
N ALA A 107 -3.34 -7.49 -6.66
CA ALA A 107 -2.29 -6.46 -6.58
C ALA A 107 -2.41 -5.46 -7.73
N SER A 108 -2.65 -5.96 -8.93
CA SER A 108 -2.86 -5.13 -10.12
C SER A 108 -4.09 -4.22 -9.96
N THR A 109 -5.18 -4.77 -9.43
CA THR A 109 -6.39 -4.00 -9.17
C THR A 109 -6.14 -2.91 -8.13
N LEU A 110 -5.43 -3.24 -7.04
CA LEU A 110 -5.08 -2.25 -6.00
C LEU A 110 -4.27 -1.10 -6.57
N LEU A 111 -3.24 -1.40 -7.36
CA LEU A 111 -2.42 -0.36 -7.98
C LEU A 111 -3.23 0.49 -8.96
N GLY A 112 -4.04 -0.15 -9.82
CA GLY A 112 -4.87 0.57 -10.78
C GLY A 112 -5.83 1.54 -10.12
N GLN A 113 -6.50 1.12 -9.06
CA GLN A 113 -7.43 1.99 -8.33
C GLN A 113 -6.71 3.11 -7.58
N ALA A 114 -5.52 2.84 -7.04
CA ALA A 114 -4.70 3.87 -6.40
C ALA A 114 -4.25 4.93 -7.41
N LEU A 115 -3.89 4.52 -8.62
CA LEU A 115 -3.54 5.44 -9.70
C LEU A 115 -4.74 6.33 -10.06
N ASP A 116 -5.93 5.77 -10.18
CA ASP A 116 -7.16 6.53 -10.44
C ASP A 116 -7.44 7.53 -9.32
N TYR A 117 -7.27 7.10 -8.08
CA TYR A 117 -7.44 7.95 -6.91
C TYR A 117 -6.54 9.19 -6.97
N LEU A 118 -5.28 8.99 -7.31
CA LEU A 118 -4.29 10.08 -7.41
C LEU A 118 -4.51 10.93 -8.66
N LYS A 119 -4.99 10.33 -9.75
CA LYS A 119 -5.29 11.07 -10.99
C LYS A 119 -6.39 12.10 -10.77
N ILE A 120 -7.44 11.74 -10.05
CA ILE A 120 -8.52 12.67 -9.71
C ILE A 120 -7.99 13.85 -8.90
N ARG A 121 -6.92 13.65 -8.15
CA ARG A 121 -6.25 14.67 -7.33
C ARG A 121 -5.14 15.40 -8.07
N ASN A 122 -5.04 15.20 -9.39
CA ASN A 122 -4.08 15.86 -10.26
C ASN A 122 -2.62 15.51 -9.94
N VAL A 123 -2.37 14.33 -9.39
CA VAL A 123 -1.00 13.82 -9.22
C VAL A 123 -0.63 13.05 -10.48
N GLU A 124 0.16 13.67 -11.34
CA GLU A 124 0.42 13.18 -12.69
C GLU A 124 1.67 12.28 -12.79
N THR A 125 2.59 12.40 -11.88
CA THR A 125 3.80 11.57 -11.85
C THR A 125 3.83 10.80 -10.55
N ILE A 126 3.75 9.48 -10.65
CA ILE A 126 3.70 8.59 -9.50
C ILE A 126 5.06 7.94 -9.32
N LEU A 127 5.60 8.04 -8.11
CA LEU A 127 6.83 7.36 -7.72
C LEU A 127 6.46 6.06 -7.02
N MET A 128 7.07 4.95 -7.46
CA MET A 128 6.97 3.65 -6.84
C MET A 128 8.36 3.17 -6.42
N THR A 129 8.45 2.45 -5.32
CA THR A 129 9.70 1.84 -4.89
C THR A 129 9.50 0.36 -4.60
N THR A 130 10.51 -0.44 -4.87
CA THR A 130 10.49 -1.87 -4.57
C THR A 130 11.85 -2.35 -4.08
N ASN A 131 11.86 -3.47 -3.36
CA ASN A 131 13.05 -4.27 -3.18
C ASN A 131 13.45 -4.85 -4.55
N PRO A 132 14.76 -4.92 -4.90
CA PRO A 132 15.20 -5.47 -6.19
C PRO A 132 14.75 -6.90 -6.46
N PHE A 133 14.45 -7.67 -5.42
CA PHE A 133 14.03 -9.07 -5.55
C PHE A 133 12.50 -9.21 -5.57
N ASN A 134 11.75 -8.13 -5.46
CA ASN A 134 10.29 -8.18 -5.50
C ASN A 134 9.80 -8.12 -6.95
N TYR A 135 9.99 -9.23 -7.67
CA TYR A 135 9.65 -9.30 -9.10
C TYR A 135 8.15 -9.16 -9.35
N ALA A 136 7.32 -9.66 -8.44
CA ALA A 136 5.87 -9.56 -8.58
C ALA A 136 5.43 -8.08 -8.61
N SER A 137 5.93 -7.27 -7.70
CA SER A 137 5.62 -5.84 -7.66
C SER A 137 6.18 -5.11 -8.88
N GLN A 138 7.39 -5.45 -9.30
CA GLN A 138 7.99 -4.86 -10.51
C GLN A 138 7.14 -5.12 -11.74
N ASN A 139 6.62 -6.34 -11.88
CA ASN A 139 5.78 -6.70 -13.03
C ASN A 139 4.47 -5.92 -13.03
N VAL A 140 3.85 -5.74 -11.87
CA VAL A 140 2.62 -4.95 -11.74
C VAL A 140 2.87 -3.49 -12.11
N ILE A 141 3.97 -2.92 -11.61
CA ILE A 141 4.37 -1.53 -11.93
C ILE A 141 4.59 -1.36 -13.44
N LYS A 142 5.30 -2.29 -14.06
CA LYS A 142 5.57 -2.26 -15.50
C LYS A 142 4.29 -2.39 -16.33
N LYS A 143 3.34 -3.19 -15.87
CA LYS A 143 2.03 -3.35 -16.53
C LYS A 143 1.30 -2.00 -16.67
N TYR A 144 1.48 -1.10 -15.72
CA TYR A 144 0.89 0.24 -15.76
C TYR A 144 1.81 1.30 -16.40
N GLY A 145 2.82 0.86 -17.14
CA GLY A 145 3.72 1.75 -17.86
C GLY A 145 4.85 2.32 -17.03
N GLY A 146 5.09 1.74 -15.85
CA GLY A 146 6.18 2.17 -15.00
C GLY A 146 7.54 1.88 -15.61
N TYR A 147 8.45 2.83 -15.46
CA TYR A 147 9.83 2.69 -15.94
C TYR A 147 10.81 3.03 -14.82
N GLU A 148 11.95 2.35 -14.85
CA GLU A 148 12.97 2.53 -13.83
C GLU A 148 13.62 3.92 -13.92
N ILE A 149 13.88 4.50 -12.76
CA ILE A 149 14.72 5.69 -12.61
C ILE A 149 15.88 5.31 -11.70
N GLU A 150 16.77 6.26 -11.43
CA GLU A 150 17.95 6.02 -10.61
C GLU A 150 17.55 5.40 -9.25
N PRO A 151 18.15 4.27 -8.85
CA PRO A 151 17.84 3.64 -7.58
C PRO A 151 18.37 4.46 -6.41
N TYR A 152 17.78 4.25 -5.24
CA TYR A 152 18.30 4.81 -3.99
C TYR A 152 19.17 3.75 -3.30
N ILE A 153 20.34 4.14 -2.83
CA ILE A 153 21.24 3.26 -2.07
C ILE A 153 21.19 3.66 -0.61
N LYS A 154 20.72 2.74 0.24
CA LYS A 154 20.68 2.97 1.69
C LYS A 154 22.09 3.04 2.27
N LYS A 155 22.22 3.59 3.48
CA LYS A 155 23.50 3.65 4.20
C LYS A 155 24.15 2.28 4.38
N ASN A 156 23.36 1.22 4.52
CA ASN A 156 23.85 -0.15 4.66
C ASN A 156 24.21 -0.81 3.31
N GLY A 157 24.14 -0.08 2.21
CA GLY A 157 24.44 -0.55 0.86
C GLY A 157 23.29 -1.26 0.15
N LYS A 158 22.15 -1.46 0.81
CA LYS A 158 21.00 -2.11 0.16
C LYS A 158 20.37 -1.16 -0.86
N VAL A 159 19.97 -1.75 -1.99
CA VAL A 159 19.38 -1.01 -3.11
C VAL A 159 17.87 -0.97 -2.98
N VAL A 160 17.29 0.20 -3.24
CA VAL A 160 15.84 0.38 -3.41
C VAL A 160 15.61 0.75 -4.86
N ASN A 161 14.91 -0.09 -5.61
CA ASN A 161 14.55 0.22 -7.00
C ASN A 161 13.44 1.25 -7.00
N ARG A 162 13.54 2.20 -7.93
CA ARG A 162 12.60 3.32 -8.06
C ARG A 162 12.05 3.36 -9.46
N TYR A 163 10.75 3.66 -9.56
CA TYR A 163 10.03 3.70 -10.83
C TYR A 163 9.15 4.94 -10.88
N GLN A 164 8.89 5.42 -12.09
CA GLN A 164 7.87 6.44 -12.31
C GLN A 164 6.77 5.89 -13.20
N ILE A 165 5.54 6.27 -12.90
CA ILE A 165 4.37 6.01 -13.73
C ILE A 165 3.78 7.37 -14.11
N LEU A 166 3.61 7.61 -15.40
CA LEU A 166 2.92 8.81 -15.88
C LEU A 166 1.41 8.57 -15.79
N ASN A 167 0.75 9.37 -14.96
CA ASN A 167 -0.64 9.17 -14.57
C ASN A 167 -1.54 10.28 -15.15
N LYS A 168 -1.42 10.46 -16.45
CA LYS A 168 -2.15 11.50 -17.17
C LYS A 168 -3.48 11.05 -17.71
#